data_fbe4b4c6928ac829117577185531ac03
#
_entry.id   fbe4b4c6928ac829117577185531ac03
#
_cell.length_a   1.000
_cell.length_b   1.000
_cell.length_c   1.000
_cell.angle_alpha   90.00
_cell.angle_beta   90.00
_cell.angle_gamma   90.00
#
_symmetry.space_group_name_H-M   'P 1'
#
loop_
_entity.id
_entity.type
_entity.pdbx_description
1 polymer ?
#
loop_
_entity_poly.entity_id
_entity_poly.type
_entity_poly.pdbx_seq_one_letter_code
_entity_poly.pdbx_strand_id
1 'polypeptide(L)'
;MDKKFDSGKKEVLRARYEAQKIAFAPVVFQAVRLLRDLNILKVIEAAGKPGLKIEAIAEQTGVSCYGVTILCETGLSQDVLEIKDDCYRLTNVGHFLLNDELTKVNMDFIHDVCYEGLFRLDQAIATGKPSGLEVFGKWSTIYEALSHLPPKVQKSWFTFDHFYSDSAFPDALPYVFDLKPKSLLDIGANTGKFAIQCVRHNPDVHVTMMDLPGQLAKAKENIAAQGFGNRITEYPICDLLDSKAGFPGGFDAVWMSQFLVCFSEAQISSLLERAKEALAPQGNLFILDTYWDRQKHEIAAYCLINSSPYFTAMANGNSRMYRFSQIECLITKAGFRIESVDDGLGMGHTLIRCRTTSNSVCLSA
;
A
#
# COMPACT_ATOMS: atom_id res chain seq x y z
N MET A 1 -11.14 21.96 -45.06
CA MET A 1 -11.03 20.50 -44.99
C MET A 1 -9.71 20.03 -44.29
N ASP A 2 -8.65 20.79 -44.31
CA ASP A 2 -7.33 20.36 -43.82
C ASP A 2 -7.10 20.31 -42.30
N LYS A 3 -7.83 21.13 -41.51
CA LYS A 3 -7.63 21.16 -40.06
C LYS A 3 -8.12 19.90 -39.30
N LYS A 4 -9.15 19.21 -39.82
CA LYS A 4 -9.70 17.98 -39.18
C LYS A 4 -8.80 16.75 -39.44
N PHE A 5 -8.13 16.68 -40.57
CA PHE A 5 -7.20 15.61 -40.92
C PHE A 5 -5.87 15.72 -40.14
N ASP A 6 -5.40 16.94 -39.84
CA ASP A 6 -4.15 17.16 -39.12
C ASP A 6 -4.33 16.84 -37.60
N SER A 7 -5.51 17.11 -37.03
CA SER A 7 -5.82 16.74 -35.63
C SER A 7 -5.84 15.22 -35.42
N GLY A 8 -6.42 14.45 -36.36
CA GLY A 8 -6.46 12.99 -36.27
C GLY A 8 -5.07 12.34 -36.41
N LYS A 9 -4.18 12.88 -37.25
CA LYS A 9 -2.81 12.40 -37.35
C LYS A 9 -2.01 12.67 -36.09
N LYS A 10 -2.15 13.84 -35.47
CA LYS A 10 -1.49 14.18 -34.21
C LYS A 10 -1.94 13.26 -33.06
N GLU A 11 -3.23 12.95 -32.98
CA GLU A 11 -3.79 12.04 -32.00
C GLU A 11 -3.26 10.60 -32.16
N VAL A 12 -3.17 10.09 -33.38
CA VAL A 12 -2.58 8.78 -33.69
C VAL A 12 -1.11 8.73 -33.31
N LEU A 13 -0.33 9.76 -33.62
CA LEU A 13 1.09 9.81 -33.25
C LEU A 13 1.27 9.87 -31.73
N ARG A 14 0.43 10.62 -31.02
CA ARG A 14 0.43 10.66 -29.55
C ARG A 14 0.10 9.29 -28.97
N ALA A 15 -0.93 8.62 -29.44
CA ALA A 15 -1.29 7.27 -28.98
C ALA A 15 -0.15 6.27 -29.22
N ARG A 16 0.54 6.35 -30.37
CA ARG A 16 1.73 5.55 -30.64
C ARG A 16 2.86 5.83 -29.66
N TYR A 17 3.10 7.10 -29.35
CA TYR A 17 4.14 7.50 -28.39
C TYR A 17 3.84 6.95 -26.99
N GLU A 18 2.61 7.10 -26.48
CA GLU A 18 2.23 6.53 -25.19
C GLU A 18 2.37 5.00 -25.18
N ALA A 19 2.01 4.30 -26.26
CA ALA A 19 2.22 2.86 -26.37
C ALA A 19 3.72 2.47 -26.31
N GLN A 20 4.62 3.26 -26.91
CA GLN A 20 6.07 3.03 -26.79
C GLN A 20 6.57 3.29 -25.37
N LYS A 21 6.05 4.30 -24.67
CA LYS A 21 6.39 4.52 -23.25
C LYS A 21 6.07 3.29 -22.40
N ILE A 22 4.92 2.65 -22.63
CA ILE A 22 4.55 1.40 -21.94
C ILE A 22 5.51 0.26 -22.32
N ALA A 23 5.82 0.10 -23.61
CA ALA A 23 6.71 -0.97 -24.08
C ALA A 23 8.13 -0.87 -23.51
N PHE A 24 8.65 0.35 -23.33
CA PHE A 24 9.98 0.61 -22.76
C PHE A 24 9.96 0.87 -21.24
N ALA A 25 8.79 0.87 -20.58
CA ALA A 25 8.67 1.17 -19.16
C ALA A 25 9.65 0.38 -18.26
N PRO A 26 9.88 -0.94 -18.47
CA PRO A 26 10.84 -1.69 -17.65
C PRO A 26 12.27 -1.15 -17.75
N VAL A 27 12.71 -0.74 -18.93
CA VAL A 27 14.05 -0.16 -19.16
C VAL A 27 14.14 1.23 -18.54
N VAL A 28 13.13 2.05 -18.80
CA VAL A 28 13.02 3.41 -18.26
C VAL A 28 13.05 3.42 -16.75
N PHE A 29 12.26 2.57 -16.11
CA PHE A 29 12.21 2.47 -14.66
C PHE A 29 13.60 2.24 -14.05
N GLN A 30 14.36 1.27 -14.59
CA GLN A 30 15.69 0.95 -14.07
C GLN A 30 16.69 2.09 -14.32
N ALA A 31 16.68 2.72 -15.51
CA ALA A 31 17.59 3.82 -15.82
C ALA A 31 17.30 5.06 -14.95
N VAL A 32 16.03 5.43 -14.80
CA VAL A 32 15.61 6.58 -13.97
C VAL A 32 15.92 6.34 -12.49
N ARG A 33 15.73 5.10 -12.00
CA ARG A 33 16.15 4.73 -10.66
C ARG A 33 17.67 4.93 -10.46
N LEU A 34 18.47 4.52 -11.42
CA LEU A 34 19.94 4.71 -11.35
C LEU A 34 20.35 6.18 -11.40
N LEU A 35 19.62 7.05 -12.12
CA LEU A 35 19.86 8.51 -12.06
C LEU A 35 19.77 9.03 -10.61
N ARG A 36 18.83 8.51 -9.82
CA ARG A 36 18.68 8.83 -8.39
C ARG A 36 19.77 8.18 -7.55
N ASP A 37 19.90 6.85 -7.65
CA ASP A 37 20.71 6.04 -6.73
C ASP A 37 22.23 6.27 -6.89
N LEU A 38 22.66 6.65 -8.09
CA LEU A 38 24.05 7.05 -8.39
C LEU A 38 24.32 8.54 -8.14
N ASN A 39 23.40 9.25 -7.49
CA ASN A 39 23.46 10.68 -7.17
C ASN A 39 23.55 11.60 -8.39
N ILE A 40 23.23 11.15 -9.62
CA ILE A 40 23.28 11.98 -10.83
C ILE A 40 22.27 13.12 -10.72
N LEU A 41 21.02 12.85 -10.33
CA LEU A 41 20.02 13.92 -10.13
C LEU A 41 20.46 14.89 -9.04
N LYS A 42 21.08 14.40 -7.98
CA LYS A 42 21.51 15.21 -6.83
C LYS A 42 22.58 16.23 -7.23
N VAL A 43 23.59 15.83 -7.99
CA VAL A 43 24.66 16.75 -8.41
C VAL A 43 24.15 17.77 -9.43
N ILE A 44 23.24 17.36 -10.32
CA ILE A 44 22.59 18.28 -11.28
C ILE A 44 21.72 19.30 -10.52
N GLU A 45 20.95 18.88 -9.52
CA GLU A 45 20.14 19.77 -8.69
C GLU A 45 21.02 20.79 -7.96
N ALA A 46 22.12 20.35 -7.36
CA ALA A 46 23.05 21.20 -6.64
C ALA A 46 23.69 22.27 -7.52
N ALA A 47 23.87 21.99 -8.82
CA ALA A 47 24.39 22.97 -9.78
C ALA A 47 23.37 24.07 -10.13
N GLY A 48 22.07 23.81 -9.92
CA GLY A 48 21.00 24.77 -10.18
C GLY A 48 20.84 25.17 -11.63
N LYS A 49 20.52 26.46 -11.89
CA LYS A 49 20.21 27.00 -13.22
C LYS A 49 21.29 26.82 -14.29
N PRO A 50 22.60 26.91 -13.99
CA PRO A 50 23.62 26.62 -15.00
C PRO A 50 23.54 25.21 -15.54
N GLY A 51 23.17 24.23 -14.69
CA GLY A 51 23.25 22.81 -15.04
C GLY A 51 24.68 22.29 -15.08
N LEU A 52 24.86 21.03 -15.52
CA LEU A 52 26.16 20.38 -15.61
C LEU A 52 26.34 19.68 -16.95
N LYS A 53 27.56 19.68 -17.45
CA LYS A 53 27.97 18.83 -18.59
C LYS A 53 28.24 17.41 -18.14
N ILE A 54 28.22 16.45 -19.06
CA ILE A 54 28.45 15.01 -18.79
C ILE A 54 29.74 14.78 -18.02
N GLU A 55 30.85 15.43 -18.41
CA GLU A 55 32.16 15.25 -17.80
C GLU A 55 32.15 15.68 -16.31
N ALA A 56 31.50 16.80 -16.00
CA ALA A 56 31.40 17.29 -14.63
C ALA A 56 30.48 16.41 -13.76
N ILE A 57 29.42 15.85 -14.34
CA ILE A 57 28.56 14.88 -13.65
C ILE A 57 29.35 13.60 -13.37
N ALA A 58 30.09 13.11 -14.35
CA ALA A 58 30.92 11.90 -14.20
C ALA A 58 32.00 12.08 -13.13
N GLU A 59 32.68 13.20 -13.12
CA GLU A 59 33.69 13.54 -12.10
C GLU A 59 33.11 13.56 -10.67
N GLN A 60 31.94 14.21 -10.48
CA GLN A 60 31.31 14.35 -9.17
C GLN A 60 30.66 13.07 -8.65
N THR A 61 30.21 12.19 -9.55
CA THR A 61 29.51 10.95 -9.16
C THR A 61 30.41 9.71 -9.16
N GLY A 62 31.57 9.77 -9.82
CA GLY A 62 32.44 8.62 -10.06
C GLY A 62 31.89 7.64 -11.11
N VAL A 63 30.80 7.95 -11.76
CA VAL A 63 30.22 7.16 -12.86
C VAL A 63 30.94 7.52 -14.16
N SER A 64 31.22 6.53 -15.02
CA SER A 64 31.86 6.79 -16.31
C SER A 64 31.03 7.76 -17.17
N CYS A 65 31.72 8.58 -18.00
CA CYS A 65 31.01 9.46 -18.96
C CYS A 65 29.99 8.69 -19.81
N TYR A 66 30.35 7.49 -20.26
CA TYR A 66 29.43 6.62 -21.00
C TYR A 66 28.15 6.28 -20.18
N GLY A 67 28.31 5.88 -18.93
CA GLY A 67 27.18 5.57 -18.04
C GLY A 67 26.30 6.79 -17.79
N VAL A 68 26.90 7.94 -17.50
CA VAL A 68 26.18 9.22 -17.31
C VAL A 68 25.42 9.59 -18.58
N THR A 69 26.06 9.46 -19.77
CA THR A 69 25.42 9.78 -21.06
C THR A 69 24.16 8.95 -21.27
N ILE A 70 24.24 7.61 -21.16
CA ILE A 70 23.08 6.73 -21.36
C ILE A 70 21.94 7.08 -20.40
N LEU A 71 22.25 7.28 -19.12
CA LEU A 71 21.25 7.55 -18.10
C LEU A 71 20.62 8.95 -18.31
N CYS A 72 21.42 9.96 -18.62
CA CYS A 72 20.92 11.31 -18.88
C CYS A 72 20.08 11.38 -20.17
N GLU A 73 20.44 10.69 -21.24
CA GLU A 73 19.65 10.60 -22.48
C GLU A 73 18.31 9.91 -22.22
N THR A 74 18.28 8.85 -21.39
CA THR A 74 17.02 8.25 -20.94
C THR A 74 16.20 9.25 -20.11
N GLY A 75 16.85 10.01 -19.22
CA GLY A 75 16.21 11.06 -18.45
C GLY A 75 15.57 12.16 -19.29
N LEU A 76 16.23 12.57 -20.38
CA LEU A 76 15.67 13.51 -21.36
C LEU A 76 14.41 12.95 -22.03
N SER A 77 14.41 11.68 -22.40
CA SER A 77 13.27 11.04 -23.06
C SER A 77 12.01 10.94 -22.18
N GLN A 78 12.17 11.10 -20.88
CA GLN A 78 11.10 11.01 -19.87
C GLN A 78 10.81 12.35 -19.18
N ASP A 79 11.26 13.45 -19.73
CA ASP A 79 11.11 14.78 -19.11
C ASP A 79 11.64 14.87 -17.66
N VAL A 80 12.55 13.97 -17.27
CA VAL A 80 13.25 14.00 -15.96
C VAL A 80 14.33 15.08 -15.99
N LEU A 81 15.00 15.20 -17.12
CA LEU A 81 16.04 16.16 -17.41
C LEU A 81 15.68 17.01 -18.62
N GLU A 82 16.21 18.20 -18.67
CA GLU A 82 16.31 19.03 -19.88
C GLU A 82 17.76 19.35 -20.20
N ILE A 83 18.05 19.65 -21.47
CA ILE A 83 19.38 20.07 -21.87
C ILE A 83 19.32 21.49 -22.43
N LYS A 84 20.25 22.35 -22.00
CA LYS A 84 20.43 23.69 -22.53
C LYS A 84 21.91 24.06 -22.53
N ASP A 85 22.41 24.54 -23.64
CA ASP A 85 23.84 24.91 -23.83
C ASP A 85 24.78 23.73 -23.40
N ASP A 86 24.45 22.50 -23.82
CA ASP A 86 25.12 21.24 -23.48
C ASP A 86 25.16 20.93 -21.98
N CYS A 87 24.38 21.61 -21.15
CA CYS A 87 24.25 21.38 -19.72
C CYS A 87 22.90 20.74 -19.38
N TYR A 88 22.94 19.68 -18.62
CA TYR A 88 21.75 18.98 -18.09
C TYR A 88 21.22 19.68 -16.85
N ARG A 89 19.90 19.78 -16.76
CA ARG A 89 19.17 20.41 -15.64
C ARG A 89 18.01 19.53 -15.24
N LEU A 90 17.62 19.60 -13.97
CA LEU A 90 16.39 18.95 -13.52
C LEU A 90 15.16 19.70 -14.04
N THR A 91 14.18 18.93 -14.45
CA THR A 91 12.80 19.39 -14.58
C THR A 91 12.05 19.23 -13.25
N ASN A 92 10.77 19.62 -13.21
CA ASN A 92 9.91 19.31 -12.06
C ASN A 92 9.77 17.80 -11.82
N VAL A 93 9.72 16.98 -12.89
CA VAL A 93 9.68 15.51 -12.76
C VAL A 93 10.95 15.00 -12.08
N GLY A 94 12.12 15.47 -12.52
CA GLY A 94 13.40 15.13 -11.89
C GLY A 94 13.47 15.55 -10.42
N HIS A 95 12.94 16.72 -10.10
CA HIS A 95 12.86 17.20 -8.73
C HIS A 95 12.00 16.29 -7.82
N PHE A 96 10.81 15.85 -8.29
CA PHE A 96 9.97 14.92 -7.56
C PHE A 96 10.62 13.54 -7.41
N LEU A 97 11.26 13.01 -8.46
CA LEU A 97 12.00 11.73 -8.38
C LEU A 97 13.11 11.74 -7.34
N LEU A 98 13.71 12.90 -7.09
CA LEU A 98 14.79 13.04 -6.12
C LEU A 98 14.29 13.33 -4.69
N ASN A 99 13.26 14.17 -4.54
CA ASN A 99 12.91 14.79 -3.25
C ASN A 99 11.56 14.35 -2.68
N ASP A 100 10.66 13.78 -3.52
CA ASP A 100 9.33 13.39 -3.05
C ASP A 100 9.37 12.02 -2.36
N GLU A 101 8.94 11.98 -1.11
CA GLU A 101 8.97 10.77 -0.29
C GLU A 101 8.05 9.67 -0.85
N LEU A 102 6.86 10.03 -1.31
CA LEU A 102 5.93 9.09 -1.95
C LEU A 102 6.57 8.40 -3.15
N THR A 103 7.17 9.19 -4.05
CA THR A 103 7.83 8.67 -5.25
C THR A 103 8.99 7.75 -4.89
N LYS A 104 9.79 8.12 -3.88
CA LYS A 104 10.90 7.31 -3.39
C LYS A 104 10.42 5.98 -2.81
N VAL A 105 9.43 6.01 -1.93
CA VAL A 105 8.85 4.81 -1.29
C VAL A 105 8.29 3.85 -2.34
N ASN A 106 7.52 4.36 -3.30
CA ASN A 106 6.96 3.55 -4.37
C ASN A 106 8.06 2.95 -5.26
N MET A 107 9.08 3.72 -5.62
CA MET A 107 10.18 3.25 -6.48
C MET A 107 11.02 2.18 -5.77
N ASP A 108 11.33 2.36 -4.49
CA ASP A 108 12.09 1.39 -3.71
C ASP A 108 11.28 0.09 -3.52
N PHE A 109 9.99 0.18 -3.22
CA PHE A 109 9.10 -0.97 -3.13
C PHE A 109 8.99 -1.74 -4.44
N ILE A 110 8.73 -1.05 -5.54
CA ILE A 110 8.64 -1.70 -6.87
C ILE A 110 9.95 -2.39 -7.22
N HIS A 111 11.10 -1.72 -7.00
CA HIS A 111 12.40 -2.30 -7.33
C HIS A 111 12.76 -3.48 -6.44
N ASP A 112 12.68 -3.30 -5.11
CA ASP A 112 13.26 -4.26 -4.17
C ASP A 112 12.33 -5.44 -3.89
N VAL A 113 11.01 -5.21 -3.93
CA VAL A 113 10.01 -6.23 -3.59
C VAL A 113 9.39 -6.87 -4.82
N CYS A 114 9.07 -6.07 -5.85
CA CYS A 114 8.18 -6.53 -6.91
C CYS A 114 8.90 -6.89 -8.21
N TYR A 115 9.93 -6.12 -8.60
CA TYR A 115 10.41 -6.06 -9.97
C TYR A 115 10.80 -7.43 -10.55
N GLU A 116 11.59 -8.20 -9.81
CA GLU A 116 12.04 -9.51 -10.25
C GLU A 116 10.89 -10.52 -10.31
N GLY A 117 10.02 -10.51 -9.32
CA GLY A 117 8.89 -11.45 -9.25
C GLY A 117 7.77 -11.14 -10.24
N LEU A 118 7.59 -9.88 -10.65
CA LEU A 118 6.61 -9.49 -11.68
C LEU A 118 6.85 -10.15 -13.03
N PHE A 119 8.05 -10.67 -13.29
CA PHE A 119 8.32 -11.48 -14.47
C PHE A 119 7.44 -12.73 -14.56
N ARG A 120 6.89 -13.21 -13.42
CA ARG A 120 6.00 -14.37 -13.34
C ARG A 120 4.53 -14.01 -13.13
N LEU A 121 4.14 -12.78 -13.44
CA LEU A 121 2.77 -12.31 -13.25
C LEU A 121 1.75 -13.13 -14.04
N ASP A 122 2.10 -13.59 -15.24
CA ASP A 122 1.28 -14.48 -16.08
C ASP A 122 0.99 -15.81 -15.38
N GLN A 123 2.01 -16.42 -14.77
CA GLN A 123 1.86 -17.65 -13.99
C GLN A 123 0.99 -17.42 -12.75
N ALA A 124 1.18 -16.31 -12.07
CA ALA A 124 0.38 -15.96 -10.89
C ALA A 124 -1.11 -15.79 -11.26
N ILE A 125 -1.42 -15.11 -12.36
CA ILE A 125 -2.79 -14.96 -12.87
C ILE A 125 -3.39 -16.31 -13.24
N ALA A 126 -2.62 -17.18 -13.90
CA ALA A 126 -3.11 -18.49 -14.33
C ALA A 126 -3.38 -19.45 -13.16
N THR A 127 -2.62 -19.34 -12.08
CA THR A 127 -2.68 -20.31 -10.96
C THR A 127 -3.42 -19.79 -9.73
N GLY A 128 -3.63 -18.46 -9.61
CA GLY A 128 -4.14 -17.82 -8.40
C GLY A 128 -3.18 -17.92 -7.21
N LYS A 129 -1.87 -18.10 -7.47
CA LYS A 129 -0.82 -18.22 -6.45
C LYS A 129 0.26 -17.16 -6.70
N PRO A 130 0.97 -16.69 -5.66
CA PRO A 130 1.99 -15.65 -5.79
C PRO A 130 3.29 -16.22 -6.38
N SER A 131 3.26 -16.63 -7.66
CA SER A 131 4.38 -17.30 -8.32
C SER A 131 5.66 -16.44 -8.38
N GLY A 132 5.52 -15.13 -8.34
CA GLY A 132 6.65 -14.21 -8.27
C GLY A 132 7.39 -14.24 -6.93
N LEU A 133 6.70 -14.60 -5.84
CA LEU A 133 7.30 -14.69 -4.52
C LEU A 133 8.43 -15.71 -4.43
N GLU A 134 8.44 -16.71 -5.34
CA GLU A 134 9.48 -17.74 -5.41
C GLU A 134 10.89 -17.18 -5.59
N VAL A 135 11.06 -15.92 -6.05
CA VAL A 135 12.39 -15.26 -6.12
C VAL A 135 13.03 -15.10 -4.74
N PHE A 136 12.23 -15.09 -3.68
CA PHE A 136 12.69 -15.00 -2.28
C PHE A 136 12.61 -16.34 -1.54
N GLY A 137 11.90 -17.32 -2.07
CA GLY A 137 11.70 -18.64 -1.45
C GLY A 137 10.30 -19.19 -1.64
N LYS A 138 10.04 -20.36 -1.06
CA LYS A 138 8.75 -21.06 -1.19
C LYS A 138 7.86 -20.74 0.01
N TRP A 139 6.95 -19.81 -0.17
CA TRP A 139 5.97 -19.39 0.82
C TRP A 139 4.57 -19.38 0.19
N SER A 140 3.53 -19.59 1.00
CA SER A 140 2.16 -19.49 0.52
C SER A 140 1.75 -18.03 0.29
N THR A 141 2.29 -17.13 1.12
CA THR A 141 2.06 -15.68 1.03
C THR A 141 3.33 -14.91 1.43
N ILE A 142 3.44 -13.66 0.98
CA ILE A 142 4.53 -12.78 1.41
C ILE A 142 4.44 -12.48 2.92
N TYR A 143 3.25 -12.52 3.51
CA TYR A 143 3.04 -12.22 4.93
C TYR A 143 3.74 -13.23 5.83
N GLU A 144 3.75 -14.50 5.45
CA GLU A 144 4.53 -15.55 6.12
C GLU A 144 6.04 -15.37 5.92
N ALA A 145 6.42 -14.84 4.75
CA ALA A 145 7.81 -14.63 4.38
C ALA A 145 8.46 -13.41 5.07
N LEU A 146 7.67 -12.43 5.53
CA LEU A 146 8.16 -11.09 5.93
C LEU A 146 9.37 -11.13 6.87
N SER A 147 9.37 -12.02 7.87
CA SER A 147 10.48 -12.15 8.83
C SER A 147 11.73 -12.84 8.24
N HIS A 148 11.61 -13.42 7.05
CA HIS A 148 12.67 -14.21 6.38
C HIS A 148 13.19 -13.54 5.11
N LEU A 149 12.55 -12.46 4.66
CA LEU A 149 12.98 -11.72 3.47
C LEU A 149 14.38 -11.10 3.67
N PRO A 150 15.14 -10.90 2.60
CA PRO A 150 16.40 -10.17 2.66
C PRO A 150 16.20 -8.79 3.34
N PRO A 151 17.14 -8.30 4.17
CA PRO A 151 16.93 -7.08 4.97
C PRO A 151 16.52 -5.85 4.16
N LYS A 152 17.05 -5.68 2.94
CA LYS A 152 16.68 -4.57 2.06
C LYS A 152 15.24 -4.69 1.59
N VAL A 153 14.81 -5.88 1.17
CA VAL A 153 13.44 -6.18 0.73
C VAL A 153 12.45 -5.95 1.87
N GLN A 154 12.78 -6.47 3.06
CA GLN A 154 11.99 -6.28 4.27
C GLN A 154 11.83 -4.79 4.61
N LYS A 155 12.93 -4.02 4.56
CA LYS A 155 12.91 -2.58 4.81
C LYS A 155 11.99 -1.86 3.83
N SER A 156 12.11 -2.13 2.52
CA SER A 156 11.31 -1.47 1.50
C SER A 156 9.83 -1.83 1.62
N TRP A 157 9.53 -3.09 1.98
CA TRP A 157 8.15 -3.53 2.23
C TRP A 157 7.52 -2.80 3.41
N PHE A 158 8.17 -2.80 4.59
CA PHE A 158 7.64 -2.12 5.77
C PHE A 158 7.60 -0.60 5.60
N THR A 159 8.55 0.00 4.88
CA THR A 159 8.53 1.44 4.60
C THR A 159 7.31 1.80 3.74
N PHE A 160 6.99 0.99 2.73
CA PHE A 160 5.80 1.17 1.89
C PHE A 160 4.51 1.01 2.71
N ASP A 161 4.38 -0.07 3.46
CA ASP A 161 3.20 -0.36 4.26
C ASP A 161 2.91 0.75 5.28
N HIS A 162 3.92 1.15 6.04
CA HIS A 162 3.80 2.18 7.06
C HIS A 162 3.62 3.59 6.51
N PHE A 163 4.22 3.89 5.35
CA PHE A 163 4.06 5.18 4.70
C PHE A 163 2.58 5.46 4.37
N TYR A 164 1.89 4.45 3.88
CA TYR A 164 0.47 4.59 3.56
C TYR A 164 -0.43 4.52 4.81
N SER A 165 -0.19 3.58 5.74
CA SER A 165 -1.11 3.31 6.86
C SER A 165 -1.03 4.34 7.99
N ASP A 166 0.18 4.67 8.43
CA ASP A 166 0.38 5.37 9.72
C ASP A 166 -0.23 6.77 9.76
N SER A 167 -0.29 7.46 8.63
CA SER A 167 -0.84 8.83 8.52
C SER A 167 -2.34 8.91 8.78
N ALA A 168 -3.07 7.81 8.58
CA ALA A 168 -4.53 7.79 8.72
C ALA A 168 -5.00 7.48 10.16
N PHE A 169 -4.15 6.90 10.99
CA PHE A 169 -4.55 6.51 12.34
C PHE A 169 -4.96 7.68 13.23
N PRO A 170 -4.20 8.80 13.31
CA PRO A 170 -4.62 9.96 14.10
C PRO A 170 -5.98 10.51 13.68
N ASP A 171 -6.27 10.51 12.36
CA ASP A 171 -7.53 11.01 11.83
C ASP A 171 -8.70 10.04 12.13
N ALA A 172 -8.44 8.74 12.23
CA ALA A 172 -9.45 7.72 12.51
C ALA A 172 -9.83 7.64 14.00
N LEU A 173 -8.89 7.92 14.92
CA LEU A 173 -9.12 7.79 16.36
C LEU A 173 -10.37 8.54 16.86
N PRO A 174 -10.65 9.80 16.48
CA PRO A 174 -11.85 10.49 16.91
C PRO A 174 -13.14 9.74 16.56
N TYR A 175 -13.23 9.17 15.36
CA TYR A 175 -14.42 8.40 14.92
C TYR A 175 -14.63 7.12 15.72
N VAL A 176 -13.54 6.42 16.05
CA VAL A 176 -13.59 5.20 16.85
C VAL A 176 -13.97 5.53 18.30
N PHE A 177 -13.35 6.55 18.89
CA PHE A 177 -13.50 6.88 20.32
C PHE A 177 -14.67 7.80 20.64
N ASP A 178 -15.37 8.38 19.64
CA ASP A 178 -16.67 9.01 19.84
C ASP A 178 -17.70 8.03 20.45
N LEU A 179 -17.56 6.75 20.13
CA LEU A 179 -18.39 5.66 20.66
C LEU A 179 -17.93 5.13 22.03
N LYS A 180 -16.82 5.64 22.57
CA LYS A 180 -16.25 5.28 23.88
C LYS A 180 -16.06 3.77 24.09
N PRO A 181 -15.46 3.02 23.15
CA PRO A 181 -15.22 1.60 23.33
C PRO A 181 -14.25 1.37 24.51
N LYS A 182 -14.52 0.36 25.31
CA LYS A 182 -13.64 -0.11 26.40
C LYS A 182 -12.78 -1.29 25.94
N SER A 183 -13.27 -2.06 24.99
CA SER A 183 -12.59 -3.22 24.41
C SER A 183 -12.53 -3.11 22.89
N LEU A 184 -11.33 -3.29 22.33
CA LEU A 184 -11.08 -3.22 20.89
C LEU A 184 -10.28 -4.44 20.45
N LEU A 185 -10.74 -5.10 19.37
CA LEU A 185 -10.00 -6.14 18.67
C LEU A 185 -9.37 -5.55 17.40
N ASP A 186 -8.05 -5.54 17.35
CA ASP A 186 -7.24 -5.08 16.21
C ASP A 186 -6.83 -6.29 15.37
N ILE A 187 -7.49 -6.50 14.22
CA ILE A 187 -7.26 -7.64 13.33
C ILE A 187 -6.29 -7.24 12.24
N GLY A 188 -5.17 -7.96 12.13
CA GLY A 188 -4.05 -7.57 11.28
C GLY A 188 -3.23 -6.45 11.93
N ALA A 189 -2.95 -6.58 13.22
CA ALA A 189 -2.33 -5.54 14.04
C ALA A 189 -0.88 -5.20 13.66
N ASN A 190 -0.25 -6.02 12.81
CA ASN A 190 1.11 -5.84 12.30
C ASN A 190 2.10 -5.56 13.45
N THR A 191 2.75 -4.41 13.48
CA THR A 191 3.73 -4.02 14.51
C THR A 191 3.10 -3.34 15.75
N GLY A 192 1.77 -3.36 15.88
CA GLY A 192 1.01 -2.83 17.03
C GLY A 192 0.88 -1.30 17.06
N LYS A 193 1.15 -0.61 15.97
CA LYS A 193 1.14 0.86 15.92
C LYS A 193 -0.23 1.46 16.22
N PHE A 194 -1.30 0.89 15.66
CA PHE A 194 -2.65 1.38 15.94
C PHE A 194 -3.06 1.11 17.40
N ALA A 195 -2.80 -0.10 17.91
CA ALA A 195 -3.06 -0.44 19.30
C ALA A 195 -2.39 0.53 20.29
N ILE A 196 -1.12 0.89 20.02
CA ILE A 196 -0.37 1.89 20.82
C ILE A 196 -1.05 3.27 20.75
N GLN A 197 -1.50 3.71 19.58
CA GLN A 197 -2.20 4.99 19.45
C GLN A 197 -3.54 4.99 20.16
N CYS A 198 -4.30 3.88 20.13
CA CYS A 198 -5.56 3.73 20.89
C CYS A 198 -5.36 3.93 22.39
N VAL A 199 -4.40 3.22 23.00
CA VAL A 199 -4.16 3.31 24.44
C VAL A 199 -3.54 4.65 24.88
N ARG A 200 -2.91 5.38 23.98
CA ARG A 200 -2.48 6.76 24.20
C ARG A 200 -3.66 7.72 24.14
N HIS A 201 -4.55 7.51 23.18
CA HIS A 201 -5.72 8.38 22.96
C HIS A 201 -6.75 8.25 24.10
N ASN A 202 -6.99 7.02 24.57
CA ASN A 202 -7.96 6.76 25.62
C ASN A 202 -7.34 5.91 26.74
N PRO A 203 -7.35 6.36 28.00
CA PRO A 203 -6.76 5.64 29.13
C PRO A 203 -7.57 4.39 29.55
N ASP A 204 -8.85 4.28 29.18
CA ASP A 204 -9.76 3.23 29.63
C ASP A 204 -9.88 2.08 28.64
N VAL A 205 -9.34 2.21 27.41
CA VAL A 205 -9.44 1.17 26.39
C VAL A 205 -8.42 0.05 26.63
N HIS A 206 -8.88 -1.19 26.44
CA HIS A 206 -8.04 -2.38 26.30
C HIS A 206 -8.07 -2.86 24.85
N VAL A 207 -6.91 -3.10 24.27
CA VAL A 207 -6.78 -3.56 22.88
C VAL A 207 -6.26 -4.99 22.87
N THR A 208 -6.95 -5.86 22.15
CA THR A 208 -6.46 -7.20 21.81
C THR A 208 -5.95 -7.17 20.37
N MET A 209 -4.69 -7.45 20.17
CA MET A 209 -4.07 -7.56 18.85
C MET A 209 -4.18 -8.99 18.34
N MET A 210 -4.66 -9.17 17.13
CA MET A 210 -4.73 -10.46 16.46
C MET A 210 -3.92 -10.43 15.17
N ASP A 211 -2.89 -11.24 15.09
CA ASP A 211 -2.03 -11.37 13.92
C ASP A 211 -1.24 -12.69 13.96
N LEU A 212 -0.44 -12.94 12.91
CA LEU A 212 0.51 -14.04 12.86
C LEU A 212 1.55 -13.91 13.98
N PRO A 213 2.03 -15.05 14.55
CA PRO A 213 2.96 -15.04 15.68
C PRO A 213 4.22 -14.19 15.46
N GLY A 214 4.76 -14.16 14.23
CA GLY A 214 5.94 -13.38 13.89
C GLY A 214 5.70 -11.87 13.97
N GLN A 215 4.52 -11.40 13.59
CA GLN A 215 4.13 -9.99 13.67
C GLN A 215 3.90 -9.58 15.13
N LEU A 216 3.18 -10.43 15.90
CA LEU A 216 2.94 -10.16 17.31
C LEU A 216 4.23 -10.11 18.13
N ALA A 217 5.24 -10.91 17.80
CA ALA A 217 6.54 -10.83 18.48
C ALA A 217 7.17 -9.42 18.30
N LYS A 218 7.12 -8.86 17.10
CA LYS A 218 7.59 -7.49 16.83
C LYS A 218 6.72 -6.42 17.51
N ALA A 219 5.41 -6.60 17.49
CA ALA A 219 4.48 -5.70 18.17
C ALA A 219 4.75 -5.66 19.68
N LYS A 220 5.03 -6.81 20.30
CA LYS A 220 5.38 -6.92 21.72
C LYS A 220 6.61 -6.11 22.10
N GLU A 221 7.67 -6.17 21.30
CA GLU A 221 8.88 -5.36 21.48
C GLU A 221 8.54 -3.87 21.45
N ASN A 222 7.75 -3.42 20.46
CA ASN A 222 7.35 -2.03 20.31
C ASN A 222 6.49 -1.56 21.49
N ILE A 223 5.56 -2.36 21.97
CA ILE A 223 4.67 -2.07 23.11
C ILE A 223 5.45 -1.97 24.40
N ALA A 224 6.36 -2.94 24.64
CA ALA A 224 7.21 -2.96 25.84
C ALA A 224 8.09 -1.71 25.91
N ALA A 225 8.68 -1.30 24.80
CA ALA A 225 9.49 -0.07 24.71
C ALA A 225 8.72 1.20 25.09
N GLN A 226 7.37 1.17 25.03
CA GLN A 226 6.51 2.31 25.32
C GLN A 226 5.70 2.19 26.62
N GLY A 227 5.82 1.08 27.35
CA GLY A 227 5.24 0.89 28.67
C GLY A 227 3.72 0.58 28.70
N PHE A 228 3.14 0.08 27.59
CA PHE A 228 1.69 -0.15 27.46
C PHE A 228 1.25 -1.62 27.63
N GLY A 229 2.15 -2.51 28.03
CA GLY A 229 1.88 -3.96 28.08
C GLY A 229 0.74 -4.43 28.97
N ASN A 230 0.23 -3.59 29.89
CA ASN A 230 -0.89 -3.90 30.76
C ASN A 230 -2.28 -3.64 30.14
N ARG A 231 -2.34 -2.95 28.98
CA ARG A 231 -3.60 -2.60 28.30
C ARG A 231 -3.68 -3.13 26.87
N ILE A 232 -2.62 -3.76 26.40
CA ILE A 232 -2.56 -4.38 25.09
C ILE A 232 -2.24 -5.85 25.28
N THR A 233 -3.10 -6.72 24.79
CA THR A 233 -2.95 -8.17 24.83
C THR A 233 -2.77 -8.76 23.44
N GLU A 234 -2.20 -9.95 23.35
CA GLU A 234 -1.93 -10.66 22.11
C GLU A 234 -2.88 -11.84 21.95
N TYR A 235 -3.39 -12.03 20.74
CA TYR A 235 -4.15 -13.22 20.35
C TYR A 235 -3.51 -13.77 19.07
N PRO A 236 -2.55 -14.70 19.18
CA PRO A 236 -1.89 -15.27 18.02
C PRO A 236 -2.84 -16.16 17.23
N ILE A 237 -2.90 -15.95 15.92
CA ILE A 237 -3.63 -16.79 14.99
C ILE A 237 -2.65 -17.37 13.96
N CYS A 238 -2.61 -18.70 13.88
CA CYS A 238 -1.68 -19.37 12.97
C CYS A 238 -2.15 -19.36 11.51
N ASP A 239 -3.46 -19.37 11.30
CA ASP A 239 -4.07 -19.32 9.96
C ASP A 239 -5.39 -18.53 10.00
N LEU A 240 -5.36 -17.31 9.50
CA LEU A 240 -6.54 -16.46 9.33
C LEU A 240 -7.54 -17.02 8.30
N LEU A 241 -7.09 -17.91 7.43
CA LEU A 241 -7.91 -18.49 6.37
C LEU A 241 -8.63 -19.79 6.83
N ASP A 242 -8.26 -20.33 7.98
CA ASP A 242 -9.05 -21.40 8.58
C ASP A 242 -10.41 -20.84 9.06
N SER A 243 -11.45 -21.12 8.29
CA SER A 243 -12.81 -20.67 8.58
C SER A 243 -13.38 -21.25 9.90
N LYS A 244 -12.75 -22.28 10.48
CA LYS A 244 -13.12 -22.89 11.76
C LYS A 244 -12.43 -22.22 12.93
N ALA A 245 -11.37 -21.45 12.71
CA ALA A 245 -10.70 -20.69 13.75
C ALA A 245 -11.57 -19.49 14.14
N GLY A 246 -12.27 -19.57 15.26
CA GLY A 246 -13.09 -18.47 15.80
C GLY A 246 -12.21 -17.27 16.18
N PHE A 247 -12.78 -16.07 16.08
CA PHE A 247 -12.18 -14.89 16.66
C PHE A 247 -12.60 -14.76 18.13
N PRO A 248 -11.80 -14.15 19.01
CA PRO A 248 -12.22 -13.86 20.38
C PRO A 248 -13.43 -12.91 20.34
N GLY A 249 -14.38 -13.10 21.24
CA GLY A 249 -15.67 -12.39 21.20
C GLY A 249 -15.83 -11.36 22.32
N GLY A 250 -16.87 -10.52 22.21
CA GLY A 250 -17.30 -9.59 23.24
C GLY A 250 -16.69 -8.19 23.14
N PHE A 251 -16.24 -7.78 21.95
CA PHE A 251 -15.60 -6.48 21.74
C PHE A 251 -16.60 -5.37 21.41
N ASP A 252 -16.40 -4.19 22.02
CA ASP A 252 -17.15 -2.98 21.68
C ASP A 252 -16.78 -2.45 20.28
N ALA A 253 -15.55 -2.67 19.86
CA ALA A 253 -15.04 -2.33 18.54
C ALA A 253 -14.18 -3.44 17.97
N VAL A 254 -14.36 -3.72 16.67
CA VAL A 254 -13.44 -4.53 15.86
C VAL A 254 -12.84 -3.59 14.80
N TRP A 255 -11.53 -3.64 14.65
CA TRP A 255 -10.78 -2.79 13.74
C TRP A 255 -10.04 -3.63 12.72
N MET A 256 -10.12 -3.22 11.45
CA MET A 256 -9.37 -3.78 10.32
C MET A 256 -8.79 -2.62 9.51
N SER A 257 -7.47 -2.51 9.42
CA SER A 257 -6.81 -1.45 8.67
C SER A 257 -5.86 -2.01 7.62
N GLN A 258 -6.04 -1.61 6.36
CA GLN A 258 -5.30 -2.13 5.20
C GLN A 258 -5.20 -3.67 5.20
N PHE A 259 -6.27 -4.27 5.65
CA PHE A 259 -6.34 -5.69 5.93
C PHE A 259 -7.13 -6.44 4.86
N LEU A 260 -8.34 -5.96 4.50
CA LEU A 260 -9.20 -6.67 3.56
C LEU A 260 -8.61 -6.73 2.14
N VAL A 261 -7.82 -5.75 1.76
CA VAL A 261 -7.07 -5.72 0.50
C VAL A 261 -6.10 -6.91 0.33
N CYS A 262 -5.74 -7.56 1.43
CA CYS A 262 -4.86 -8.73 1.45
C CYS A 262 -5.56 -10.06 1.13
N PHE A 263 -6.87 -10.07 0.86
CA PHE A 263 -7.66 -11.29 0.73
C PHE A 263 -8.55 -11.28 -0.51
N SER A 264 -8.90 -12.47 -1.02
CA SER A 264 -9.91 -12.64 -2.06
C SER A 264 -11.32 -12.33 -1.53
N GLU A 265 -12.28 -12.05 -2.42
CA GLU A 265 -13.67 -11.75 -2.04
C GLU A 265 -14.31 -12.86 -1.17
N ALA A 266 -14.02 -14.12 -1.46
CA ALA A 266 -14.49 -15.25 -0.66
C ALA A 266 -13.88 -15.27 0.76
N GLN A 267 -12.58 -14.97 0.86
CA GLN A 267 -11.89 -14.87 2.14
C GLN A 267 -12.37 -13.67 2.95
N ILE A 268 -12.58 -12.51 2.30
CA ILE A 268 -13.17 -11.31 2.93
C ILE A 268 -14.53 -11.64 3.52
N SER A 269 -15.39 -12.36 2.79
CA SER A 269 -16.72 -12.76 3.32
C SER A 269 -16.59 -13.56 4.60
N SER A 270 -15.72 -14.57 4.64
CA SER A 270 -15.48 -15.38 5.85
C SER A 270 -14.89 -14.54 7.01
N LEU A 271 -13.98 -13.62 6.73
CA LEU A 271 -13.39 -12.73 7.73
C LEU A 271 -14.44 -11.80 8.34
N LEU A 272 -15.32 -11.22 7.51
CA LEU A 272 -16.39 -10.35 7.98
C LEU A 272 -17.43 -11.11 8.82
N GLU A 273 -17.79 -12.35 8.47
CA GLU A 273 -18.68 -13.19 9.25
C GLU A 273 -18.10 -13.45 10.66
N ARG A 274 -16.81 -13.83 10.76
CA ARG A 274 -16.12 -14.04 12.03
C ARG A 274 -15.94 -12.74 12.83
N ALA A 275 -15.68 -11.63 12.15
CA ALA A 275 -15.64 -10.32 12.81
C ALA A 275 -16.99 -9.92 13.42
N LYS A 276 -18.10 -10.32 12.78
CA LYS A 276 -19.45 -10.12 13.32
C LYS A 276 -19.66 -10.91 14.61
N GLU A 277 -19.17 -12.15 14.69
CA GLU A 277 -19.23 -12.99 15.88
C GLU A 277 -18.36 -12.45 17.02
N ALA A 278 -17.26 -11.73 16.70
CA ALA A 278 -16.38 -11.11 17.68
C ALA A 278 -16.99 -9.88 18.37
N LEU A 279 -18.01 -9.26 17.78
CA LEU A 279 -18.63 -8.05 18.33
C LEU A 279 -19.56 -8.34 19.50
N ALA A 280 -19.52 -7.47 20.50
CA ALA A 280 -20.59 -7.33 21.48
C ALA A 280 -21.91 -6.89 20.82
N PRO A 281 -23.09 -7.08 21.46
CA PRO A 281 -24.39 -6.80 20.84
C PRO A 281 -24.56 -5.37 20.28
N GLN A 282 -23.86 -4.39 20.84
CA GLN A 282 -23.87 -2.98 20.37
C GLN A 282 -22.53 -2.56 19.77
N GLY A 283 -21.65 -3.52 19.51
CA GLY A 283 -20.33 -3.27 18.96
C GLY A 283 -20.35 -2.75 17.53
N ASN A 284 -19.25 -2.14 17.12
CA ASN A 284 -19.06 -1.59 15.79
C ASN A 284 -17.85 -2.20 15.12
N LEU A 285 -17.97 -2.50 13.82
CA LEU A 285 -16.83 -2.84 12.98
C LEU A 285 -16.35 -1.55 12.28
N PHE A 286 -15.05 -1.31 12.33
CA PHE A 286 -14.36 -0.24 11.63
C PHE A 286 -13.41 -0.85 10.61
N ILE A 287 -13.52 -0.40 9.36
CA ILE A 287 -12.64 -0.79 8.27
C ILE A 287 -11.98 0.47 7.74
N LEU A 288 -10.65 0.56 7.86
CA LEU A 288 -9.85 1.65 7.29
C LEU A 288 -9.05 1.10 6.12
N ASP A 289 -9.41 1.46 4.91
CA ASP A 289 -8.73 0.97 3.72
C ASP A 289 -8.69 2.02 2.61
N THR A 290 -7.95 1.76 1.55
CA THR A 290 -7.88 2.65 0.38
C THR A 290 -8.66 2.05 -0.78
N TYR A 291 -9.55 2.86 -1.36
CA TYR A 291 -10.34 2.49 -2.54
C TYR A 291 -9.97 3.41 -3.68
N TRP A 292 -9.56 2.86 -4.82
CA TRP A 292 -9.05 3.67 -5.93
C TRP A 292 -10.11 4.56 -6.57
N ASP A 293 -11.39 4.21 -6.48
CA ASP A 293 -12.54 4.98 -6.98
C ASP A 293 -13.05 6.04 -5.98
N ARG A 294 -12.42 6.16 -4.79
CA ARG A 294 -12.73 7.19 -3.79
C ARG A 294 -11.59 8.18 -3.57
N GLN A 295 -10.59 8.15 -4.43
CA GLN A 295 -9.45 9.05 -4.31
C GLN A 295 -9.79 10.45 -4.83
N LYS A 296 -9.34 11.48 -4.10
CA LYS A 296 -9.51 12.88 -4.49
C LYS A 296 -8.68 13.26 -5.71
N HIS A 297 -7.51 12.63 -5.87
CA HIS A 297 -6.55 12.95 -6.92
C HIS A 297 -6.28 11.72 -7.81
N GLU A 298 -6.21 11.94 -9.12
CA GLU A 298 -5.93 10.88 -10.09
C GLU A 298 -4.62 10.14 -9.83
N ILE A 299 -3.60 10.84 -9.33
CA ILE A 299 -2.31 10.24 -8.98
C ILE A 299 -2.46 9.17 -7.89
N ALA A 300 -3.29 9.39 -6.89
CA ALA A 300 -3.54 8.42 -5.84
C ALA A 300 -4.28 7.18 -6.39
N ALA A 301 -5.31 7.38 -7.20
CA ALA A 301 -6.00 6.29 -7.88
C ALA A 301 -5.04 5.48 -8.78
N TYR A 302 -4.16 6.17 -9.52
CA TYR A 302 -3.15 5.54 -10.36
C TYR A 302 -2.19 4.65 -9.54
N CYS A 303 -1.67 5.15 -8.42
CA CYS A 303 -0.79 4.37 -7.54
C CYS A 303 -1.50 3.11 -7.02
N LEU A 304 -2.74 3.24 -6.52
CA LEU A 304 -3.52 2.12 -5.99
C LEU A 304 -3.82 1.06 -7.07
N ILE A 305 -4.31 1.46 -8.25
CA ILE A 305 -4.60 0.53 -9.34
C ILE A 305 -3.33 -0.27 -9.71
N ASN A 306 -2.20 0.41 -9.81
CA ASN A 306 -0.94 -0.21 -10.21
C ASN A 306 -0.25 -1.01 -9.09
N SER A 307 -0.75 -0.95 -7.85
CA SER A 307 -0.34 -1.85 -6.78
C SER A 307 -1.02 -3.24 -6.86
N SER A 308 -2.13 -3.37 -7.59
CA SER A 308 -2.85 -4.66 -7.73
C SER A 308 -1.99 -5.81 -8.27
N PRO A 309 -1.12 -5.63 -9.28
CA PRO A 309 -0.23 -6.70 -9.75
C PRO A 309 0.73 -7.24 -8.69
N TYR A 310 1.13 -6.41 -7.71
CA TYR A 310 1.91 -6.87 -6.56
C TYR A 310 1.14 -7.91 -5.74
N PHE A 311 -0.14 -7.66 -5.42
CA PHE A 311 -0.95 -8.64 -4.67
C PHE A 311 -1.05 -9.97 -5.40
N THR A 312 -1.22 -9.93 -6.72
CA THR A 312 -1.29 -11.11 -7.55
C THR A 312 0.05 -11.84 -7.67
N ALA A 313 1.13 -11.12 -8.00
CA ALA A 313 2.42 -11.78 -8.28
C ALA A 313 3.20 -12.15 -7.02
N MET A 314 3.14 -11.31 -5.97
CA MET A 314 4.04 -11.39 -4.82
C MET A 314 3.33 -11.68 -3.51
N ALA A 315 2.12 -11.13 -3.27
CA ALA A 315 1.51 -11.19 -1.95
C ALA A 315 0.82 -12.53 -1.67
N ASN A 316 -0.24 -12.87 -2.41
CA ASN A 316 -1.04 -14.07 -2.17
C ASN A 316 -1.65 -14.71 -3.43
N GLY A 317 -1.58 -14.05 -4.58
CA GLY A 317 -2.04 -14.59 -5.86
C GLY A 317 -3.50 -14.29 -6.21
N ASN A 318 -4.33 -13.81 -5.29
CA ASN A 318 -5.78 -13.75 -5.47
C ASN A 318 -6.47 -12.53 -4.87
N SER A 319 -5.73 -11.52 -4.45
CA SER A 319 -6.26 -10.24 -3.98
C SER A 319 -5.81 -9.07 -4.85
N ARG A 320 -6.33 -7.88 -4.57
CA ARG A 320 -6.08 -6.66 -5.35
C ARG A 320 -6.57 -5.43 -4.60
N MET A 321 -6.26 -4.25 -5.11
CA MET A 321 -6.94 -3.02 -4.71
C MET A 321 -8.39 -3.04 -5.22
N TYR A 322 -9.34 -3.00 -4.29
CA TYR A 322 -10.77 -3.11 -4.58
C TYR A 322 -11.41 -1.74 -4.87
N ARG A 323 -12.57 -1.77 -5.55
CA ARG A 323 -13.52 -0.66 -5.55
C ARG A 323 -14.30 -0.66 -4.25
N PHE A 324 -14.68 0.53 -3.79
CA PHE A 324 -15.54 0.67 -2.63
C PHE A 324 -16.84 -0.16 -2.75
N SER A 325 -17.52 -0.09 -3.89
CA SER A 325 -18.77 -0.81 -4.13
C SER A 325 -18.66 -2.34 -4.00
N GLN A 326 -17.48 -2.91 -4.25
CA GLN A 326 -17.25 -4.35 -4.08
C GLN A 326 -17.18 -4.71 -2.59
N ILE A 327 -16.45 -3.93 -1.80
CA ILE A 327 -16.36 -4.13 -0.35
C ILE A 327 -17.70 -3.83 0.34
N GLU A 328 -18.41 -2.78 -0.06
CA GLU A 328 -19.78 -2.48 0.40
C GLU A 328 -20.71 -3.66 0.21
N CYS A 329 -20.66 -4.31 -0.96
CA CYS A 329 -21.45 -5.50 -1.25
C CYS A 329 -21.11 -6.67 -0.30
N LEU A 330 -19.81 -6.90 -0.04
CA LEU A 330 -19.35 -7.97 0.86
C LEU A 330 -19.75 -7.69 2.32
N ILE A 331 -19.61 -6.45 2.79
CA ILE A 331 -20.05 -5.98 4.11
C ILE A 331 -21.55 -6.26 4.29
N THR A 332 -22.36 -5.87 3.31
CA THR A 332 -23.81 -6.05 3.37
C THR A 332 -24.20 -7.54 3.38
N LYS A 333 -23.56 -8.36 2.54
CA LYS A 333 -23.78 -9.81 2.49
C LYS A 333 -23.40 -10.51 3.79
N ALA A 334 -22.37 -10.04 4.50
CA ALA A 334 -21.98 -10.58 5.79
C ALA A 334 -22.96 -10.20 6.93
N GLY A 335 -24.00 -9.41 6.63
CA GLY A 335 -25.03 -9.02 7.58
C GLY A 335 -24.65 -7.80 8.43
N PHE A 336 -23.88 -6.90 7.83
CA PHE A 336 -23.63 -5.57 8.38
C PHE A 336 -24.44 -4.50 7.64
N ARG A 337 -24.75 -3.42 8.37
CA ARG A 337 -25.22 -2.15 7.82
C ARG A 337 -24.11 -1.12 7.97
N ILE A 338 -23.79 -0.39 6.91
CA ILE A 338 -22.86 0.73 6.94
C ILE A 338 -23.57 1.93 7.61
N GLU A 339 -22.96 2.48 8.64
CA GLU A 339 -23.46 3.63 9.41
C GLU A 339 -22.83 4.95 8.92
N SER A 340 -21.54 4.93 8.59
CA SER A 340 -20.85 6.06 7.99
C SER A 340 -19.71 5.61 7.06
N VAL A 341 -19.36 6.50 6.14
CA VAL A 341 -18.21 6.36 5.22
C VAL A 341 -17.53 7.72 5.17
N ASP A 342 -16.33 7.78 5.70
CA ASP A 342 -15.56 9.01 5.86
C ASP A 342 -14.29 8.90 5.01
N ASP A 343 -14.16 9.77 3.99
CA ASP A 343 -13.05 9.75 3.03
C ASP A 343 -11.94 10.74 3.40
N GLY A 344 -10.75 10.50 2.85
CA GLY A 344 -9.64 11.44 2.86
C GLY A 344 -8.86 11.48 4.16
N LEU A 345 -8.92 10.41 4.96
CA LEU A 345 -8.09 10.27 6.16
C LEU A 345 -6.64 10.00 5.73
N GLY A 346 -5.70 10.66 6.38
CA GLY A 346 -4.28 10.54 6.05
C GLY A 346 -4.02 10.79 4.56
N MET A 347 -3.43 9.83 3.89
CA MET A 347 -3.09 9.91 2.46
C MET A 347 -4.22 9.42 1.53
N GLY A 348 -5.47 9.46 1.95
CA GLY A 348 -6.63 9.11 1.12
C GLY A 348 -7.31 7.81 1.51
N HIS A 349 -7.24 7.44 2.78
CA HIS A 349 -8.02 6.32 3.31
C HIS A 349 -9.50 6.69 3.46
N THR A 350 -10.31 5.65 3.40
CA THR A 350 -11.74 5.69 3.70
C THR A 350 -11.97 4.88 4.96
N LEU A 351 -12.58 5.48 5.97
CA LEU A 351 -13.05 4.79 7.16
C LEU A 351 -14.52 4.41 6.99
N ILE A 352 -14.83 3.13 7.11
CA ILE A 352 -16.19 2.60 7.07
C ILE A 352 -16.55 2.13 8.47
N ARG A 353 -17.63 2.67 9.03
CA ARG A 353 -18.22 2.19 10.27
C ARG A 353 -19.43 1.34 9.98
N CYS A 354 -19.50 0.15 10.55
CA CYS A 354 -20.57 -0.80 10.34
C CYS A 354 -21.15 -1.29 11.67
N ARG A 355 -22.43 -1.63 11.64
CA ARG A 355 -23.14 -2.36 12.70
C ARG A 355 -23.77 -3.63 12.17
N THR A 356 -23.93 -4.62 13.02
CA THR A 356 -24.67 -5.83 12.68
C THR A 356 -26.14 -5.48 12.41
N THR A 357 -26.71 -6.01 11.33
CA THR A 357 -28.15 -5.97 11.14
C THR A 357 -28.80 -6.84 12.19
N SER A 358 -29.63 -6.25 13.06
CA SER A 358 -30.46 -7.04 13.98
C SER A 358 -31.31 -7.97 13.14
N ASN A 359 -31.25 -9.28 13.34
CA ASN A 359 -32.29 -10.16 12.91
C ASN A 359 -33.56 -9.73 13.67
N SER A 360 -34.40 -8.94 13.04
CA SER A 360 -35.78 -8.80 13.48
C SER A 360 -36.41 -10.18 13.33
N VAL A 361 -36.33 -10.98 14.38
CA VAL A 361 -37.19 -12.14 14.48
C VAL A 361 -38.59 -11.56 14.49
N CYS A 362 -39.23 -11.58 13.35
CA CYS A 362 -40.71 -11.48 13.27
C CYS A 362 -41.25 -12.69 14.09
N LEU A 363 -41.43 -12.50 15.36
CA LEU A 363 -42.36 -13.29 16.10
C LEU A 363 -43.75 -12.92 15.55
N SER A 364 -44.15 -13.63 14.49
CA SER A 364 -45.53 -13.70 14.11
C SER A 364 -46.26 -14.46 15.22
N ALA A 365 -47.02 -13.70 15.98
CA ALA A 365 -48.01 -14.23 16.92
C ALA A 365 -49.17 -14.91 16.17
#